data_64dc0ad8387ed86873ca384357581417
#
_entry.id   64dc0ad8387ed86873ca384357581417
#
_cell.length_a   1.000
_cell.length_b   1.000
_cell.length_c   1.000
_cell.angle_alpha   90.00
_cell.angle_beta   90.00
_cell.angle_gamma   90.00
#
_symmetry.space_group_name_H-M   'P 1'
#
loop_
_entity.id
_entity.type
_entity.pdbx_description
1 polymer ?
#
loop_
_entity_poly.entity_id
_entity_poly.type
_entity_poly.pdbx_seq_one_letter_code
_entity_poly.pdbx_strand_id
1 'polypeptide(L)'
;MNSFEAMPGASPGAGLLGLSQRVPPSNLAAEQALLGALLANNKAFERVGEYLAPEHFADPVHGRIFHAIKRRVEAGQLADAVTLRAEFEHSGLLDEVGGPAYLAQLLSAMVGVINAGEYGQVIYDAWLRRQLVDLGEVVVNRAFGSEAELDAKGQLESAEQALFELAKEGGAGEGGFLTFERALTIAVQHAEKAFTTPGGVSGLPTGLRDLDTKTGGLHPSDLLIIAGRPGMGKTALATKIAFGAAKSVLRSAQEADPNAVPKGGVALFSLEMSADQLATRLLAEESRISGDRIRRGEISQRDFDRFLEVSRELASLPLHIDDTPAISISALRTRCRRLQRTKGLDLIVVDYLQLMRPAAGTRPESRVLEISMITQGLKALAKELSVPVIALSQLSRAVESREDKRPQLSDLRESGSIEQDADVVMFVYRDEYYLMQRAPKELSYDNAEKFQGALDKWQKDMEEAHNKAELIIAKQRHGPTGTIKLFFEAEFTRFGDLDTQHDDGYGG
;
A
#
# COMPACT_ATOMS: atom_id res chain seq x y z
N MET A 1 13.54 15.60 -25.56
CA MET A 1 12.66 15.89 -26.70
C MET A 1 11.88 14.63 -27.02
N ASN A 2 10.77 14.40 -26.35
CA ASN A 2 9.87 13.28 -26.66
C ASN A 2 8.57 13.88 -27.16
N SER A 3 8.35 13.65 -28.46
CA SER A 3 7.15 13.97 -29.19
C SER A 3 5.97 13.14 -28.66
N PHE A 4 4.97 13.84 -28.11
CA PHE A 4 3.65 13.27 -27.94
C PHE A 4 3.07 12.98 -29.32
N GLU A 5 2.91 11.72 -29.69
CA GLU A 5 2.09 11.33 -30.84
C GLU A 5 0.64 11.70 -30.55
N ALA A 6 0.12 12.64 -31.30
CA ALA A 6 -1.27 13.05 -31.24
C ALA A 6 -2.17 11.90 -31.73
N MET A 7 -3.16 11.53 -30.94
CA MET A 7 -4.23 10.61 -31.34
C MET A 7 -4.89 11.13 -32.64
N PRO A 8 -5.10 10.30 -33.67
CA PRO A 8 -5.72 10.74 -34.92
C PRO A 8 -7.22 11.00 -34.68
N GLY A 9 -7.64 12.26 -34.85
CA GLY A 9 -9.07 12.62 -34.90
C GLY A 9 -9.50 13.94 -34.27
N ALA A 10 -8.62 14.70 -33.63
CA ALA A 10 -9.01 15.99 -33.04
C ALA A 10 -8.52 17.15 -33.95
N SER A 11 -9.41 17.80 -34.68
CA SER A 11 -9.13 19.06 -35.36
C SER A 11 -8.85 20.15 -34.32
N PRO A 12 -7.75 20.93 -34.44
CA PRO A 12 -7.46 22.03 -33.53
C PRO A 12 -8.42 23.19 -33.85
N GLY A 13 -9.37 23.45 -32.97
CA GLY A 13 -10.26 24.60 -33.05
C GLY A 13 -11.72 24.39 -32.69
N ALA A 14 -12.18 23.15 -32.42
CA ALA A 14 -13.59 22.88 -32.11
C ALA A 14 -13.86 22.71 -30.59
N GLY A 15 -12.89 22.99 -29.72
CA GLY A 15 -12.89 22.46 -28.34
C GLY A 15 -13.73 23.20 -27.31
N LEU A 16 -13.97 24.50 -27.41
CA LEU A 16 -14.54 25.29 -26.32
C LEU A 16 -15.96 25.84 -26.58
N LEU A 17 -16.42 25.93 -27.80
CA LEU A 17 -17.77 26.41 -28.11
C LEU A 17 -18.84 25.31 -28.16
N GLY A 18 -18.46 24.05 -28.05
CA GLY A 18 -19.36 22.90 -28.14
C GLY A 18 -19.87 22.33 -26.81
N LEU A 19 -19.33 22.73 -25.66
CA LEU A 19 -19.71 22.17 -24.34
C LEU A 19 -21.04 22.70 -23.84
N SER A 20 -21.43 23.92 -24.21
CA SER A 20 -22.66 24.59 -23.74
C SER A 20 -23.97 24.05 -24.39
N GLN A 21 -23.89 23.09 -25.30
CA GLN A 21 -25.08 22.47 -25.95
C GLN A 21 -25.19 20.97 -25.74
N ARG A 22 -24.30 20.36 -24.92
CA ARG A 22 -24.35 18.91 -24.65
C ARG A 22 -25.32 18.66 -23.49
N VAL A 23 -26.37 17.88 -23.77
CA VAL A 23 -27.29 17.42 -22.70
C VAL A 23 -26.56 16.40 -21.84
N PRO A 24 -26.62 16.53 -20.49
CA PRO A 24 -26.02 15.55 -19.59
C PRO A 24 -26.53 14.13 -19.87
N PRO A 25 -25.66 13.11 -19.79
CA PRO A 25 -26.06 11.71 -20.03
C PRO A 25 -27.20 11.28 -19.12
N SER A 26 -28.33 10.84 -19.71
CA SER A 26 -29.50 10.39 -18.97
C SER A 26 -30.27 9.33 -19.76
N ASN A 27 -31.01 8.47 -19.07
CA ASN A 27 -31.94 7.51 -19.71
C ASN A 27 -33.23 7.46 -18.91
N LEU A 28 -34.08 8.45 -19.13
CA LEU A 28 -35.37 8.59 -18.42
C LEU A 28 -36.28 7.40 -18.64
N ALA A 29 -36.22 6.74 -19.80
CA ALA A 29 -37.01 5.54 -20.07
C ALA A 29 -36.59 4.35 -19.18
N ALA A 30 -35.27 4.18 -18.95
CA ALA A 30 -34.77 3.17 -18.02
C ALA A 30 -35.16 3.50 -16.57
N GLU A 31 -35.13 4.77 -16.17
CA GLU A 31 -35.56 5.22 -14.84
C GLU A 31 -37.03 4.92 -14.60
N GLN A 32 -37.89 5.26 -15.54
CA GLN A 32 -39.33 4.97 -15.45
C GLN A 32 -39.62 3.47 -15.45
N ALA A 33 -38.95 2.69 -16.29
CA ALA A 33 -39.09 1.24 -16.33
C ALA A 33 -38.64 0.57 -15.04
N LEU A 34 -37.53 1.02 -14.44
CA LEU A 34 -37.08 0.54 -13.14
C LEU A 34 -38.08 0.86 -12.04
N LEU A 35 -38.51 2.09 -11.91
CA LEU A 35 -39.47 2.51 -10.88
C LEU A 35 -40.78 1.72 -11.02
N GLY A 36 -41.29 1.57 -12.23
CA GLY A 36 -42.46 0.72 -12.51
C GLY A 36 -42.29 -0.72 -12.08
N ALA A 37 -41.11 -1.30 -12.35
CA ALA A 37 -40.79 -2.67 -11.95
C ALA A 37 -40.72 -2.81 -10.41
N LEU A 38 -40.15 -1.84 -9.71
CA LEU A 38 -40.07 -1.83 -8.25
C LEU A 38 -41.44 -1.67 -7.59
N LEU A 39 -42.33 -0.82 -8.15
CA LEU A 39 -43.69 -0.61 -7.68
C LEU A 39 -44.59 -1.86 -7.91
N ALA A 40 -44.34 -2.59 -8.99
CA ALA A 40 -45.06 -3.83 -9.30
C ALA A 40 -44.57 -5.02 -8.45
N ASN A 41 -43.30 -5.08 -8.11
CA ASN A 41 -42.69 -6.15 -7.33
C ASN A 41 -41.48 -5.69 -6.54
N ASN A 42 -41.65 -5.47 -5.23
CA ASN A 42 -40.60 -4.99 -4.35
C ASN A 42 -39.39 -5.96 -4.25
N LYS A 43 -39.52 -7.24 -4.55
CA LYS A 43 -38.35 -8.16 -4.62
C LYS A 43 -37.34 -7.77 -5.69
N ALA A 44 -37.76 -7.02 -6.70
CA ALA A 44 -36.83 -6.50 -7.70
C ALA A 44 -35.82 -5.50 -7.09
N PHE A 45 -36.12 -4.92 -5.92
CA PHE A 45 -35.21 -4.03 -5.18
C PHE A 45 -33.92 -4.74 -4.73
N GLU A 46 -33.95 -6.04 -4.41
CA GLU A 46 -32.78 -6.82 -4.02
C GLU A 46 -31.67 -6.80 -5.10
N ARG A 47 -32.04 -6.57 -6.37
CA ARG A 47 -31.09 -6.53 -7.49
C ARG A 47 -30.41 -5.19 -7.68
N VAL A 48 -30.93 -4.11 -7.13
CA VAL A 48 -30.47 -2.74 -7.36
C VAL A 48 -30.18 -1.97 -6.07
N GLY A 49 -30.76 -2.39 -4.95
CA GLY A 49 -30.72 -1.67 -3.68
C GLY A 49 -29.35 -1.52 -3.06
N GLU A 50 -28.42 -2.44 -3.39
CA GLU A 50 -27.05 -2.41 -2.86
C GLU A 50 -26.19 -1.32 -3.49
N TYR A 51 -26.42 -0.99 -4.78
CA TYR A 51 -25.54 -0.06 -5.50
C TYR A 51 -26.27 1.18 -6.03
N LEU A 52 -27.61 1.16 -6.14
CA LEU A 52 -28.35 2.30 -6.66
C LEU A 52 -28.84 3.19 -5.52
N ALA A 53 -28.65 4.51 -5.71
CA ALA A 53 -29.03 5.54 -4.76
C ALA A 53 -29.90 6.62 -5.44
N PRO A 54 -30.69 7.40 -4.68
CA PRO A 54 -31.58 8.44 -5.24
C PRO A 54 -30.86 9.46 -6.14
N GLU A 55 -29.62 9.80 -5.82
CA GLU A 55 -28.76 10.75 -6.55
C GLU A 55 -28.29 10.21 -7.92
N HIS A 56 -28.44 8.92 -8.16
CA HIS A 56 -28.08 8.32 -9.45
C HIS A 56 -29.10 8.59 -10.55
N PHE A 57 -30.30 9.03 -10.20
CA PHE A 57 -31.34 9.36 -11.15
C PHE A 57 -31.13 10.76 -11.76
N ALA A 58 -31.33 10.89 -13.06
CA ALA A 58 -31.20 12.17 -13.73
C ALA A 58 -32.42 13.08 -13.46
N ASP A 59 -33.61 12.47 -13.32
CA ASP A 59 -34.79 13.18 -12.91
C ASP A 59 -34.92 13.21 -11.38
N PRO A 60 -34.91 14.38 -10.74
CA PRO A 60 -35.05 14.49 -9.28
C PRO A 60 -36.36 13.88 -8.74
N VAL A 61 -37.43 13.85 -9.56
CA VAL A 61 -38.70 13.21 -9.21
C VAL A 61 -38.51 11.70 -9.09
N HIS A 62 -37.81 11.09 -10.03
CA HIS A 62 -37.47 9.66 -10.00
C HIS A 62 -36.63 9.29 -8.78
N GLY A 63 -35.62 10.14 -8.46
CA GLY A 63 -34.79 9.96 -7.25
C GLY A 63 -35.61 9.99 -5.97
N ARG A 64 -36.61 10.90 -5.84
CA ARG A 64 -37.53 10.98 -4.68
C ARG A 64 -38.42 9.74 -4.59
N ILE A 65 -38.96 9.28 -5.71
CA ILE A 65 -39.80 8.08 -5.74
C ILE A 65 -38.97 6.86 -5.36
N PHE A 66 -37.74 6.72 -5.90
CA PHE A 66 -36.83 5.64 -5.52
C PHE A 66 -36.49 5.68 -4.03
N HIS A 67 -36.23 6.85 -3.47
CA HIS A 67 -35.97 7.02 -2.03
C HIS A 67 -37.14 6.53 -1.17
N ALA A 68 -38.37 6.89 -1.53
CA ALA A 68 -39.57 6.44 -0.82
C ALA A 68 -39.74 4.92 -0.92
N ILE A 69 -39.51 4.32 -2.10
CA ILE A 69 -39.54 2.86 -2.30
C ILE A 69 -38.48 2.20 -1.41
N LYS A 70 -37.22 2.67 -1.46
CA LYS A 70 -36.10 2.17 -0.67
C LYS A 70 -36.42 2.13 0.82
N ARG A 71 -36.84 3.27 1.38
CA ARG A 71 -37.17 3.40 2.80
C ARG A 71 -38.27 2.43 3.24
N ARG A 72 -39.32 2.24 2.44
CA ARG A 72 -40.40 1.31 2.77
C ARG A 72 -39.97 -0.15 2.69
N VAL A 73 -39.26 -0.52 1.65
CA VAL A 73 -38.76 -1.89 1.46
C VAL A 73 -37.78 -2.27 2.58
N GLU A 74 -36.86 -1.38 2.93
CA GLU A 74 -35.92 -1.59 4.05
C GLU A 74 -36.63 -1.70 5.41
N ALA A 75 -37.78 -1.03 5.58
CA ALA A 75 -38.64 -1.18 6.76
C ALA A 75 -39.54 -2.43 6.71
N GLY A 76 -39.43 -3.27 5.68
CA GLY A 76 -40.27 -4.44 5.50
C GLY A 76 -41.72 -4.12 5.11
N GLN A 77 -41.98 -2.90 4.62
CA GLN A 77 -43.32 -2.45 4.22
C GLN A 77 -43.49 -2.53 2.72
N LEU A 78 -44.77 -2.71 2.29
CA LEU A 78 -45.12 -2.71 0.89
C LEU A 78 -44.94 -1.30 0.28
N ALA A 79 -44.23 -1.23 -0.84
CA ALA A 79 -44.02 -0.02 -1.64
C ALA A 79 -44.69 -0.17 -3.00
N ASP A 80 -45.99 0.15 -3.10
CA ASP A 80 -46.75 0.18 -4.35
C ASP A 80 -47.30 1.58 -4.63
N ALA A 81 -47.94 1.77 -5.76
CA ALA A 81 -48.46 3.07 -6.16
C ALA A 81 -49.52 3.62 -5.19
N VAL A 82 -50.26 2.78 -4.48
CA VAL A 82 -51.29 3.20 -3.52
C VAL A 82 -50.63 3.66 -2.22
N THR A 83 -49.72 2.89 -1.70
CA THR A 83 -48.98 3.21 -0.46
C THR A 83 -48.12 4.44 -0.60
N LEU A 84 -47.41 4.62 -1.73
CA LEU A 84 -46.61 5.79 -2.02
C LEU A 84 -47.50 7.04 -2.21
N ARG A 85 -48.62 6.91 -2.90
CA ARG A 85 -49.57 8.01 -3.03
C ARG A 85 -50.01 8.54 -1.65
N ALA A 86 -50.44 7.67 -0.76
CA ALA A 86 -50.86 8.04 0.57
C ALA A 86 -49.72 8.74 1.37
N GLU A 87 -48.50 8.27 1.21
CA GLU A 87 -47.31 8.85 1.84
C GLU A 87 -46.99 10.24 1.30
N PHE A 88 -47.02 10.43 -0.03
CA PHE A 88 -46.79 11.73 -0.66
C PHE A 88 -47.95 12.73 -0.42
N GLU A 89 -49.18 12.26 -0.31
CA GLU A 89 -50.33 13.08 0.12
C GLU A 89 -50.14 13.60 1.55
N HIS A 90 -49.71 12.70 2.46
CA HIS A 90 -49.50 13.07 3.86
C HIS A 90 -48.32 14.05 4.05
N SER A 91 -47.27 13.91 3.24
CA SER A 91 -46.07 14.78 3.27
C SER A 91 -46.24 16.08 2.45
N GLY A 92 -47.34 16.25 1.73
CA GLY A 92 -47.59 17.39 0.84
C GLY A 92 -46.75 17.42 -0.43
N LEU A 93 -46.07 16.32 -0.77
CA LEU A 93 -45.14 16.22 -1.90
C LEU A 93 -45.76 15.56 -3.14
N LEU A 94 -47.08 15.26 -3.12
CA LEU A 94 -47.71 14.49 -4.21
C LEU A 94 -47.65 15.24 -5.55
N ASP A 95 -47.87 16.54 -5.55
CA ASP A 95 -47.79 17.34 -6.78
C ASP A 95 -46.37 17.47 -7.31
N GLU A 96 -45.37 17.47 -6.42
CA GLU A 96 -43.94 17.51 -6.80
C GLU A 96 -43.44 16.24 -7.44
N VAL A 97 -44.10 15.10 -7.15
CA VAL A 97 -43.75 13.80 -7.78
C VAL A 97 -44.65 13.50 -9.00
N GLY A 98 -45.34 14.48 -9.54
CA GLY A 98 -46.16 14.36 -10.76
C GLY A 98 -47.59 13.85 -10.53
N GLY A 99 -48.05 13.81 -9.29
CA GLY A 99 -49.40 13.41 -8.91
C GLY A 99 -49.71 11.90 -9.03
N PRO A 100 -50.94 11.53 -8.72
CA PRO A 100 -51.37 10.10 -8.76
C PRO A 100 -51.30 9.50 -10.16
N ALA A 101 -51.51 10.33 -11.19
CA ALA A 101 -51.46 9.89 -12.60
C ALA A 101 -50.05 9.46 -13.02
N TYR A 102 -49.02 10.11 -12.49
CA TYR A 102 -47.64 9.75 -12.81
C TYR A 102 -47.24 8.42 -12.19
N LEU A 103 -47.62 8.15 -10.94
CA LEU A 103 -47.36 6.85 -10.32
C LEU A 103 -48.04 5.70 -11.09
N ALA A 104 -49.25 5.92 -11.64
CA ALA A 104 -49.92 4.97 -12.50
C ALA A 104 -49.22 4.82 -13.87
N GLN A 105 -48.72 5.91 -14.42
CA GLN A 105 -47.92 5.91 -15.65
C GLN A 105 -46.63 5.08 -15.50
N LEU A 106 -45.93 5.18 -14.40
CA LEU A 106 -44.73 4.37 -14.13
C LEU A 106 -45.02 2.87 -14.16
N LEU A 107 -46.14 2.44 -13.61
CA LEU A 107 -46.57 1.03 -13.71
C LEU A 107 -46.85 0.60 -15.15
N SER A 108 -47.32 1.53 -15.99
CA SER A 108 -47.57 1.25 -17.43
C SER A 108 -46.30 1.26 -18.27
N ALA A 109 -45.24 1.96 -17.82
CA ALA A 109 -43.93 2.02 -18.47
C ALA A 109 -43.09 0.75 -18.22
N MET A 110 -43.56 -0.15 -17.36
CA MET A 110 -42.88 -1.40 -17.03
C MET A 110 -42.85 -2.37 -18.23
N VAL A 111 -41.66 -2.70 -18.72
CA VAL A 111 -41.45 -3.69 -19.80
C VAL A 111 -41.24 -5.10 -19.25
N GLY A 112 -40.79 -5.23 -17.99
CA GLY A 112 -40.64 -6.53 -17.29
C GLY A 112 -39.86 -6.38 -15.98
N VAL A 113 -40.32 -7.10 -14.95
CA VAL A 113 -39.67 -7.15 -13.62
C VAL A 113 -38.28 -7.84 -13.67
N ILE A 114 -38.07 -8.70 -14.65
CA ILE A 114 -36.85 -9.52 -14.80
C ILE A 114 -35.63 -8.63 -15.10
N ASN A 115 -35.82 -7.50 -15.76
CA ASN A 115 -34.75 -6.64 -16.25
C ASN A 115 -34.40 -5.47 -15.29
N ALA A 116 -34.90 -5.47 -14.05
CA ALA A 116 -34.63 -4.40 -13.09
C ALA A 116 -33.12 -4.17 -12.86
N GLY A 117 -32.30 -5.22 -12.80
CA GLY A 117 -30.86 -5.10 -12.67
C GLY A 117 -30.19 -4.40 -13.86
N GLU A 118 -30.62 -4.70 -15.09
CA GLU A 118 -30.09 -4.07 -16.32
C GLU A 118 -30.48 -2.59 -16.38
N TYR A 119 -31.73 -2.23 -16.03
CA TYR A 119 -32.13 -0.84 -15.94
C TYR A 119 -31.32 -0.08 -14.89
N GLY A 120 -31.08 -0.68 -13.72
CA GLY A 120 -30.24 -0.12 -12.68
C GLY A 120 -28.80 0.16 -13.18
N GLN A 121 -28.21 -0.76 -13.93
CA GLN A 121 -26.88 -0.57 -14.53
C GLN A 121 -26.84 0.57 -15.53
N VAL A 122 -27.86 0.71 -16.39
CA VAL A 122 -27.95 1.81 -17.35
C VAL A 122 -28.06 3.17 -16.64
N ILE A 123 -28.85 3.24 -15.56
CA ILE A 123 -29.01 4.47 -14.75
C ILE A 123 -27.66 4.82 -14.10
N TYR A 124 -27.00 3.82 -13.52
CA TYR A 124 -25.71 3.98 -12.84
C TYR A 124 -24.60 4.41 -13.81
N ASP A 125 -24.49 3.80 -15.01
CA ASP A 125 -23.54 4.22 -16.06
C ASP A 125 -23.80 5.68 -16.51
N ALA A 126 -25.06 6.07 -16.67
CA ALA A 126 -25.41 7.44 -17.02
C ALA A 126 -25.00 8.43 -15.90
N TRP A 127 -25.18 8.05 -14.64
CA TRP A 127 -24.73 8.85 -13.50
C TRP A 127 -23.20 9.00 -13.46
N LEU A 128 -22.45 7.90 -13.63
CA LEU A 128 -20.99 7.94 -13.68
C LEU A 128 -20.48 8.88 -14.78
N ARG A 129 -21.13 8.87 -15.95
CA ARG A 129 -20.80 9.81 -17.03
C ARG A 129 -21.08 11.27 -16.66
N ARG A 130 -22.16 11.56 -15.91
CA ARG A 130 -22.42 12.91 -15.38
C ARG A 130 -21.32 13.33 -14.41
N GLN A 131 -20.94 12.46 -13.46
CA GLN A 131 -19.85 12.73 -12.53
C GLN A 131 -18.50 13.01 -13.25
N LEU A 132 -18.21 12.28 -14.35
CA LEU A 132 -17.03 12.57 -15.18
C LEU A 132 -17.10 13.92 -15.88
N VAL A 133 -18.30 14.34 -16.33
CA VAL A 133 -18.51 15.68 -16.92
C VAL A 133 -18.30 16.75 -15.85
N ASP A 134 -18.93 16.62 -14.70
CA ASP A 134 -18.83 17.57 -13.59
C ASP A 134 -17.39 17.72 -13.11
N LEU A 135 -16.67 16.60 -12.97
CA LEU A 135 -15.25 16.59 -12.61
C LEU A 135 -14.41 17.31 -13.69
N GLY A 136 -14.70 17.03 -14.98
CA GLY A 136 -14.01 17.69 -16.08
C GLY A 136 -14.21 19.21 -16.05
N GLU A 137 -15.42 19.69 -15.78
CA GLU A 137 -15.72 21.12 -15.61
C GLU A 137 -14.98 21.73 -14.41
N VAL A 138 -14.94 21.05 -13.28
CA VAL A 138 -14.18 21.49 -12.09
C VAL A 138 -12.68 21.59 -12.41
N VAL A 139 -12.10 20.61 -13.11
CA VAL A 139 -10.68 20.63 -13.49
C VAL A 139 -10.40 21.79 -14.45
N VAL A 140 -11.23 22.00 -15.46
CA VAL A 140 -11.08 23.10 -16.44
C VAL A 140 -11.22 24.45 -15.72
N ASN A 141 -12.26 24.64 -14.90
CA ASN A 141 -12.49 25.90 -14.21
C ASN A 141 -11.36 26.26 -13.23
N ARG A 142 -10.81 25.26 -12.51
CA ARG A 142 -9.66 25.48 -11.63
C ARG A 142 -8.38 25.80 -12.41
N ALA A 143 -8.18 25.20 -13.58
CA ALA A 143 -7.01 25.47 -14.41
C ALA A 143 -7.00 26.89 -15.00
N PHE A 144 -8.18 27.47 -15.27
CA PHE A 144 -8.32 28.86 -15.73
C PHE A 144 -8.45 29.88 -14.57
N GLY A 145 -8.76 29.43 -13.36
CA GLY A 145 -8.90 30.28 -12.19
C GLY A 145 -7.54 30.82 -11.71
N SER A 146 -7.53 32.07 -11.27
CA SER A 146 -6.35 32.73 -10.70
C SER A 146 -6.24 32.55 -9.16
N GLU A 147 -7.09 31.72 -8.54
CA GLU A 147 -7.07 31.48 -7.09
C GLU A 147 -5.90 30.59 -6.71
N ALA A 148 -4.98 31.18 -5.96
CA ALA A 148 -3.65 30.68 -5.62
C ALA A 148 -3.63 29.65 -4.48
N GLU A 149 -4.67 28.86 -4.27
CA GLU A 149 -4.67 27.87 -3.19
C GLU A 149 -3.90 26.57 -3.51
N LEU A 150 -3.79 26.23 -4.79
CA LEU A 150 -3.04 25.05 -5.23
C LEU A 150 -2.20 25.36 -6.47
N ASP A 151 -0.94 24.99 -6.47
CA ASP A 151 -0.10 24.99 -7.66
C ASP A 151 -0.61 23.96 -8.69
N ALA A 152 -0.10 24.01 -9.93
CA ALA A 152 -0.51 23.09 -10.99
C ALA A 152 -0.34 21.61 -10.61
N LYS A 153 0.66 21.29 -9.78
CA LYS A 153 0.89 19.95 -9.28
C LYS A 153 -0.18 19.53 -8.27
N GLY A 154 -0.55 20.41 -7.36
CA GLY A 154 -1.63 20.17 -6.39
C GLY A 154 -2.99 20.02 -7.08
N GLN A 155 -3.24 20.77 -8.17
CA GLN A 155 -4.45 20.61 -8.99
C GLN A 155 -4.48 19.24 -9.68
N LEU A 156 -3.34 18.76 -10.21
CA LEU A 156 -3.22 17.43 -10.80
C LEU A 156 -3.48 16.32 -9.76
N GLU A 157 -2.86 16.40 -8.58
CA GLU A 157 -3.08 15.45 -7.48
C GLU A 157 -4.56 15.44 -7.03
N SER A 158 -5.21 16.61 -6.97
CA SER A 158 -6.64 16.70 -6.64
C SER A 158 -7.54 16.06 -7.69
N ALA A 159 -7.23 16.24 -8.98
CA ALA A 159 -7.97 15.62 -10.07
C ALA A 159 -7.80 14.09 -10.11
N GLU A 160 -6.58 13.59 -9.89
CA GLU A 160 -6.30 12.17 -9.78
C GLU A 160 -7.06 11.53 -8.61
N GLN A 161 -7.09 12.20 -7.46
CA GLN A 161 -7.83 11.72 -6.29
C GLN A 161 -9.34 11.65 -6.56
N ALA A 162 -9.92 12.68 -7.19
CA ALA A 162 -11.34 12.72 -7.50
C ALA A 162 -11.74 11.64 -8.52
N LEU A 163 -10.92 11.43 -9.56
CA LEU A 163 -11.09 10.31 -10.52
C LEU A 163 -11.04 8.96 -9.82
N PHE A 164 -10.18 8.84 -8.83
CA PHE A 164 -10.05 7.59 -8.09
C PHE A 164 -11.28 7.31 -7.20
N GLU A 165 -11.77 8.31 -6.44
CA GLU A 165 -12.97 8.11 -5.62
C GLU A 165 -14.17 7.74 -6.52
N LEU A 166 -14.29 8.38 -7.67
CA LEU A 166 -15.31 8.03 -8.64
C LEU A 166 -15.16 6.60 -9.20
N ALA A 167 -13.93 6.16 -9.47
CA ALA A 167 -13.67 4.80 -9.92
C ALA A 167 -13.96 3.75 -8.84
N LYS A 168 -13.74 4.11 -7.56
CA LYS A 168 -14.07 3.27 -6.40
C LYS A 168 -15.59 3.15 -6.22
N GLU A 169 -16.32 4.23 -6.38
CA GLU A 169 -17.80 4.21 -6.40
C GLU A 169 -18.31 3.45 -7.62
N GLY A 170 -17.66 3.58 -8.79
CA GLY A 170 -17.97 2.84 -10.01
C GLY A 170 -17.76 1.32 -9.92
N GLY A 171 -16.87 0.89 -9.03
CA GLY A 171 -16.60 -0.52 -8.70
C GLY A 171 -17.48 -1.09 -7.57
N ALA A 172 -18.59 -0.46 -7.22
CA ALA A 172 -19.48 -0.85 -6.12
C ALA A 172 -20.07 -2.30 -6.20
N GLY A 173 -19.67 -3.07 -7.23
CA GLY A 173 -19.94 -4.51 -7.29
C GLY A 173 -18.83 -5.39 -6.66
N GLU A 174 -17.64 -4.85 -6.32
CA GLU A 174 -16.52 -5.64 -5.80
C GLU A 174 -16.33 -5.53 -4.26
N GLY A 175 -17.05 -4.64 -3.57
CA GLY A 175 -16.96 -4.41 -2.13
C GLY A 175 -18.03 -5.12 -1.27
N GLY A 176 -18.84 -5.99 -1.82
CA GLY A 176 -19.89 -6.73 -1.10
C GLY A 176 -19.37 -7.84 -0.18
N PHE A 177 -20.25 -8.44 0.61
CA PHE A 177 -19.92 -9.61 1.44
C PHE A 177 -19.39 -10.75 0.57
N LEU A 178 -18.16 -11.19 0.87
CA LEU A 178 -17.61 -12.41 0.30
C LEU A 178 -18.37 -13.59 0.94
N THR A 179 -18.94 -14.48 0.13
CA THR A 179 -19.58 -15.68 0.69
C THR A 179 -18.53 -16.54 1.40
N PHE A 180 -18.93 -17.18 2.49
CA PHE A 180 -18.01 -18.04 3.25
C PHE A 180 -17.42 -19.17 2.39
N GLU A 181 -18.19 -19.72 1.47
CA GLU A 181 -17.74 -20.71 0.49
C GLU A 181 -16.57 -20.19 -0.37
N ARG A 182 -16.69 -18.97 -0.89
CA ARG A 182 -15.64 -18.34 -1.68
C ARG A 182 -14.41 -18.04 -0.82
N ALA A 183 -14.60 -17.60 0.43
CA ALA A 183 -13.52 -17.41 1.38
C ALA A 183 -12.78 -18.72 1.69
N LEU A 184 -13.50 -19.84 1.87
CA LEU A 184 -12.92 -21.16 2.06
C LEU A 184 -12.11 -21.61 0.83
N THR A 185 -12.64 -21.40 -0.38
CA THR A 185 -11.94 -21.75 -1.62
C THR A 185 -10.58 -21.03 -1.70
N ILE A 186 -10.54 -19.73 -1.39
CA ILE A 186 -9.31 -18.94 -1.36
C ILE A 186 -8.35 -19.46 -0.28
N ALA A 187 -8.86 -19.78 0.91
CA ALA A 187 -8.03 -20.31 2.00
C ALA A 187 -7.41 -21.68 1.64
N VAL A 188 -8.16 -22.56 0.99
CA VAL A 188 -7.66 -23.86 0.51
C VAL A 188 -6.57 -23.67 -0.56
N GLN A 189 -6.77 -22.76 -1.51
CA GLN A 189 -5.76 -22.44 -2.53
C GLN A 189 -4.46 -21.91 -1.91
N HIS A 190 -4.54 -21.06 -0.90
CA HIS A 190 -3.37 -20.58 -0.16
C HIS A 190 -2.64 -21.73 0.57
N ALA A 191 -3.39 -22.62 1.22
CA ALA A 191 -2.84 -23.78 1.90
C ALA A 191 -2.17 -24.76 0.92
N GLU A 192 -2.78 -25.01 -0.24
CA GLU A 192 -2.24 -25.86 -1.31
C GLU A 192 -0.94 -25.27 -1.86
N LYS A 193 -0.90 -23.96 -2.11
CA LYS A 193 0.31 -23.26 -2.53
C LYS A 193 1.42 -23.42 -1.50
N ALA A 194 1.13 -23.24 -0.22
CA ALA A 194 2.09 -23.43 0.86
C ALA A 194 2.62 -24.87 0.94
N PHE A 195 1.73 -25.85 0.77
CA PHE A 195 2.07 -27.27 0.81
C PHE A 195 2.94 -27.72 -0.38
N THR A 196 2.68 -27.17 -1.55
CA THR A 196 3.41 -27.56 -2.80
C THR A 196 4.71 -26.78 -3.00
N THR A 197 4.92 -25.65 -2.28
CA THR A 197 6.13 -24.84 -2.44
C THR A 197 7.29 -25.47 -1.67
N PRO A 198 8.42 -25.79 -2.34
CA PRO A 198 9.62 -26.29 -1.67
C PRO A 198 10.12 -25.33 -0.59
N GLY A 199 10.38 -25.86 0.61
CA GLY A 199 10.81 -25.03 1.76
C GLY A 199 9.68 -24.35 2.55
N GLY A 200 8.39 -24.54 2.18
CA GLY A 200 7.24 -24.05 2.95
C GLY A 200 7.04 -22.53 2.92
N VAL A 201 7.69 -21.82 1.99
CA VAL A 201 7.56 -20.34 1.86
C VAL A 201 6.41 -20.02 0.92
N SER A 202 5.22 -19.79 1.48
CA SER A 202 4.00 -19.47 0.70
C SER A 202 3.92 -18.01 0.26
N GLY A 203 4.58 -17.12 1.02
CA GLY A 203 4.69 -15.69 0.71
C GLY A 203 5.83 -15.38 -0.26
N LEU A 204 6.08 -14.09 -0.51
CA LEU A 204 7.22 -13.61 -1.27
C LEU A 204 8.51 -13.80 -0.45
N PRO A 205 9.52 -14.53 -0.96
CA PRO A 205 10.78 -14.75 -0.24
C PRO A 205 11.54 -13.45 0.04
N THR A 206 12.07 -13.32 1.25
CA THR A 206 12.90 -12.18 1.67
C THR A 206 14.35 -12.30 1.22
N GLY A 207 14.78 -13.52 0.87
CA GLY A 207 16.18 -13.84 0.61
C GLY A 207 17.02 -14.07 1.88
N LEU A 208 16.36 -14.15 3.05
CA LEU A 208 16.93 -14.54 4.34
C LEU A 208 16.20 -15.81 4.79
N ARG A 209 16.89 -16.96 4.73
CA ARG A 209 16.32 -18.29 4.95
C ARG A 209 15.62 -18.42 6.30
N ASP A 210 16.26 -17.94 7.38
CA ASP A 210 15.75 -18.10 8.72
C ASP A 210 14.53 -17.17 8.97
N LEU A 211 14.48 -16.01 8.30
CA LEU A 211 13.32 -15.13 8.30
C LEU A 211 12.16 -15.77 7.52
N ASP A 212 12.45 -16.29 6.33
CA ASP A 212 11.44 -16.94 5.49
C ASP A 212 10.86 -18.19 6.19
N THR A 213 11.69 -19.00 6.85
CA THR A 213 11.25 -20.15 7.66
C THR A 213 10.34 -19.72 8.81
N LYS A 214 10.65 -18.59 9.47
CA LYS A 214 9.90 -18.10 10.63
C LYS A 214 8.58 -17.45 10.28
N THR A 215 8.53 -16.74 9.13
CA THR A 215 7.35 -15.96 8.69
C THR A 215 6.54 -16.63 7.60
N GLY A 216 7.08 -17.63 6.91
CA GLY A 216 6.50 -18.15 5.66
C GLY A 216 6.71 -17.23 4.46
N GLY A 217 7.63 -16.25 4.54
CA GLY A 217 7.82 -15.17 3.57
C GLY A 217 6.91 -13.96 3.84
N LEU A 218 6.85 -13.04 2.88
CA LEU A 218 6.02 -11.83 2.96
C LEU A 218 4.65 -12.12 2.35
N HIS A 219 3.59 -11.96 3.16
CA HIS A 219 2.23 -12.26 2.72
C HIS A 219 1.51 -11.04 2.16
N PRO A 220 0.69 -11.21 1.11
CA PRO A 220 -0.16 -10.14 0.58
C PRO A 220 -1.01 -9.49 1.67
N SER A 221 -1.22 -8.18 1.54
CA SER A 221 -2.03 -7.38 2.47
C SER A 221 -1.44 -7.16 3.88
N ASP A 222 -0.23 -7.69 4.17
CA ASP A 222 0.43 -7.47 5.45
C ASP A 222 1.19 -6.15 5.49
N LEU A 223 1.13 -5.49 6.65
CA LEU A 223 1.98 -4.37 7.03
C LEU A 223 3.04 -4.88 8.01
N LEU A 224 4.30 -4.85 7.58
CA LEU A 224 5.46 -5.24 8.37
C LEU A 224 6.24 -4.00 8.80
N ILE A 225 6.57 -3.90 10.07
CA ILE A 225 7.38 -2.80 10.60
C ILE A 225 8.77 -3.33 10.97
N ILE A 226 9.81 -2.67 10.44
CA ILE A 226 11.19 -2.90 10.85
C ILE A 226 11.65 -1.66 11.63
N ALA A 227 11.89 -1.81 12.92
CA ALA A 227 12.27 -0.70 13.78
C ALA A 227 13.64 -0.93 14.44
N GLY A 228 14.30 0.15 14.82
CA GLY A 228 15.59 0.11 15.49
C GLY A 228 16.19 1.50 15.69
N ARG A 229 17.21 1.59 16.52
CA ARG A 229 17.95 2.84 16.72
C ARG A 229 18.81 3.20 15.50
N PRO A 230 19.21 4.47 15.32
CA PRO A 230 20.18 4.84 14.29
C PRO A 230 21.46 3.99 14.39
N GLY A 231 22.04 3.62 13.25
CA GLY A 231 23.25 2.79 13.19
C GLY A 231 23.03 1.29 13.33
N MET A 232 21.82 0.81 13.65
CA MET A 232 21.53 -0.64 13.76
C MET A 232 21.43 -1.37 12.42
N GLY A 233 21.28 -0.65 11.29
CA GLY A 233 21.23 -1.24 9.97
C GLY A 233 19.81 -1.48 9.41
N LYS A 234 18.78 -0.74 9.89
CA LYS A 234 17.39 -0.87 9.38
C LYS A 234 17.30 -0.79 7.85
N THR A 235 17.82 0.31 7.28
CA THR A 235 17.86 0.51 5.83
C THR A 235 18.59 -0.62 5.12
N ALA A 236 19.71 -1.13 5.69
CA ALA A 236 20.46 -2.25 5.14
C ALA A 236 19.61 -3.53 5.07
N LEU A 237 18.92 -3.85 6.17
CA LEU A 237 18.06 -5.02 6.22
C LEU A 237 16.89 -4.89 5.24
N ALA A 238 16.21 -3.74 5.22
CA ALA A 238 15.10 -3.51 4.30
C ALA A 238 15.54 -3.56 2.82
N THR A 239 16.71 -2.98 2.51
CA THR A 239 17.29 -3.05 1.16
C THR A 239 17.64 -4.49 0.79
N LYS A 240 18.19 -5.28 1.74
CA LYS A 240 18.48 -6.70 1.55
C LYS A 240 17.21 -7.51 1.26
N ILE A 241 16.15 -7.27 2.00
CA ILE A 241 14.84 -7.92 1.77
C ILE A 241 14.27 -7.50 0.40
N ALA A 242 14.29 -6.19 0.08
CA ALA A 242 13.83 -5.69 -1.22
C ALA A 242 14.58 -6.32 -2.39
N PHE A 243 15.89 -6.47 -2.24
CA PHE A 243 16.76 -7.08 -3.23
C PHE A 243 16.50 -8.60 -3.36
N GLY A 244 16.39 -9.33 -2.24
CA GLY A 244 16.04 -10.74 -2.22
C GLY A 244 14.69 -11.01 -2.88
N ALA A 245 13.69 -10.19 -2.57
CA ALA A 245 12.37 -10.26 -3.19
C ALA A 245 12.44 -10.01 -4.71
N ALA A 246 13.16 -8.96 -5.15
CA ALA A 246 13.34 -8.67 -6.57
C ALA A 246 14.05 -9.80 -7.34
N LYS A 247 15.08 -10.40 -6.73
CA LYS A 247 15.74 -11.61 -7.28
C LYS A 247 14.77 -12.78 -7.40
N SER A 248 13.91 -13.00 -6.40
CA SER A 248 12.91 -14.06 -6.43
C SER A 248 11.88 -13.86 -7.53
N VAL A 249 11.39 -12.63 -7.72
CA VAL A 249 10.45 -12.29 -8.81
C VAL A 249 11.08 -12.51 -10.18
N LEU A 250 12.33 -12.06 -10.38
CA LEU A 250 13.06 -12.26 -11.63
C LEU A 250 13.26 -13.77 -11.91
N ARG A 251 13.71 -14.51 -10.90
CA ARG A 251 13.95 -15.95 -11.01
C ARG A 251 12.68 -16.71 -11.37
N SER A 252 11.56 -16.42 -10.71
CA SER A 252 10.27 -17.07 -11.02
C SER A 252 9.81 -16.78 -12.46
N ALA A 253 10.06 -15.57 -12.98
CA ALA A 253 9.76 -15.23 -14.36
C ALA A 253 10.66 -16.03 -15.36
N GLN A 254 11.96 -16.12 -15.07
CA GLN A 254 12.94 -16.82 -15.91
C GLN A 254 12.79 -18.35 -15.88
N GLU A 255 12.28 -18.93 -14.79
CA GLU A 255 11.93 -20.35 -14.71
C GLU A 255 10.76 -20.70 -15.64
N ALA A 256 9.83 -19.75 -15.85
CA ALA A 256 8.72 -19.92 -16.77
C ALA A 256 9.13 -19.69 -18.24
N ASP A 257 9.94 -18.68 -18.51
CA ASP A 257 10.52 -18.35 -19.82
C ASP A 257 11.85 -17.58 -19.60
N PRO A 258 13.00 -18.12 -20.06
CA PRO A 258 14.31 -17.48 -19.87
C PRO A 258 14.41 -16.03 -20.38
N ASN A 259 13.55 -15.63 -21.32
CA ASN A 259 13.50 -14.28 -21.88
C ASN A 259 12.32 -13.45 -21.34
N ALA A 260 11.57 -13.97 -20.34
CA ALA A 260 10.43 -13.25 -19.80
C ALA A 260 10.84 -11.96 -19.10
N VAL A 261 10.12 -10.90 -19.41
CA VAL A 261 10.15 -9.67 -18.59
C VAL A 261 9.25 -9.89 -17.36
N PRO A 262 9.76 -9.73 -16.13
CA PRO A 262 8.98 -9.95 -14.93
C PRO A 262 7.69 -9.10 -14.95
N LYS A 263 6.55 -9.75 -14.69
CA LYS A 263 5.27 -9.06 -14.44
C LYS A 263 5.12 -8.92 -12.93
N GLY A 264 5.86 -8.00 -12.35
CA GLY A 264 5.94 -7.78 -10.91
C GLY A 264 7.22 -7.07 -10.55
N GLY A 265 7.35 -6.66 -9.30
CA GLY A 265 8.56 -6.03 -8.83
C GLY A 265 8.43 -5.42 -7.45
N VAL A 266 9.48 -4.76 -7.03
CA VAL A 266 9.60 -4.11 -5.73
C VAL A 266 9.64 -2.60 -5.90
N ALA A 267 8.77 -1.88 -5.20
CA ALA A 267 8.83 -0.42 -5.05
C ALA A 267 9.55 -0.07 -3.74
N LEU A 268 10.66 0.64 -3.82
CA LEU A 268 11.41 1.14 -2.68
C LEU A 268 11.32 2.67 -2.63
N PHE A 269 10.59 3.18 -1.63
CA PHE A 269 10.50 4.61 -1.33
C PHE A 269 11.56 4.98 -0.30
N SER A 270 12.57 5.70 -0.74
CA SER A 270 13.68 6.16 0.10
C SER A 270 13.55 7.65 0.38
N LEU A 271 13.15 7.99 1.60
CA LEU A 271 12.92 9.39 1.99
C LEU A 271 14.14 10.03 2.63
N GLU A 272 15.17 9.23 2.95
CA GLU A 272 16.42 9.68 3.59
C GLU A 272 17.60 9.64 2.62
N MET A 273 17.70 8.62 1.79
CA MET A 273 18.82 8.42 0.88
C MET A 273 18.39 8.61 -0.57
N SER A 274 19.25 9.17 -1.41
CA SER A 274 18.99 9.24 -2.85
C SER A 274 19.11 7.89 -3.55
N ALA A 275 18.51 7.74 -4.72
CA ALA A 275 18.49 6.50 -5.49
C ALA A 275 19.91 6.04 -5.87
N ASP A 276 20.81 6.95 -6.21
CA ASP A 276 22.22 6.66 -6.52
C ASP A 276 22.98 6.12 -5.30
N GLN A 277 22.72 6.65 -4.09
CA GLN A 277 23.33 6.15 -2.86
C GLN A 277 22.89 4.73 -2.55
N LEU A 278 21.60 4.41 -2.73
CA LEU A 278 21.08 3.06 -2.56
C LEU A 278 21.65 2.11 -3.61
N ALA A 279 21.71 2.52 -4.87
CA ALA A 279 22.30 1.72 -5.95
C ALA A 279 23.80 1.46 -5.68
N THR A 280 24.56 2.48 -5.25
CA THR A 280 25.96 2.31 -4.87
C THR A 280 26.13 1.34 -3.71
N ARG A 281 25.24 1.36 -2.72
CA ARG A 281 25.24 0.42 -1.61
C ARG A 281 25.03 -1.03 -2.06
N LEU A 282 24.02 -1.28 -2.91
CA LEU A 282 23.76 -2.60 -3.48
C LEU A 282 24.96 -3.10 -4.31
N LEU A 283 25.54 -2.22 -5.12
CA LEU A 283 26.73 -2.52 -5.90
C LEU A 283 27.93 -2.85 -5.00
N ALA A 284 28.15 -2.10 -3.93
CA ALA A 284 29.20 -2.37 -2.96
C ALA A 284 29.02 -3.73 -2.27
N GLU A 285 27.79 -4.04 -1.85
CA GLU A 285 27.43 -5.33 -1.24
C GLU A 285 27.70 -6.51 -2.17
N GLU A 286 27.21 -6.46 -3.41
CA GLU A 286 27.30 -7.57 -4.36
C GLU A 286 28.71 -7.69 -4.98
N SER A 287 29.40 -6.59 -5.22
CA SER A 287 30.79 -6.60 -5.75
C SER A 287 31.83 -6.92 -4.68
N ARG A 288 31.48 -6.88 -3.38
CA ARG A 288 32.42 -6.99 -2.26
C ARG A 288 33.49 -5.93 -2.29
N ILE A 289 33.14 -4.72 -2.70
CA ILE A 289 34.01 -3.56 -2.70
C ILE A 289 33.43 -2.57 -1.70
N SER A 290 34.21 -2.17 -0.68
CA SER A 290 33.76 -1.23 0.35
C SER A 290 33.22 0.06 -0.26
N GLY A 291 32.04 0.46 0.15
CA GLY A 291 31.40 1.70 -0.31
C GLY A 291 32.24 2.96 -0.02
N ASP A 292 33.03 2.93 1.05
CA ASP A 292 33.99 3.99 1.39
C ASP A 292 35.14 4.06 0.39
N ARG A 293 35.70 2.93 -0.03
CA ARG A 293 36.72 2.89 -1.10
C ARG A 293 36.17 3.38 -2.44
N ILE A 294 34.94 2.99 -2.79
CA ILE A 294 34.27 3.47 -4.01
C ILE A 294 34.14 5.01 -3.94
N ARG A 295 33.66 5.53 -2.83
CA ARG A 295 33.44 6.97 -2.63
C ARG A 295 34.72 7.80 -2.67
N ARG A 296 35.85 7.23 -2.19
CA ARG A 296 37.17 7.88 -2.22
C ARG A 296 37.92 7.66 -3.53
N GLY A 297 37.40 6.87 -4.44
CA GLY A 297 38.10 6.49 -5.69
C GLY A 297 39.29 5.56 -5.46
N GLU A 298 39.38 4.89 -4.31
CA GLU A 298 40.46 4.00 -3.92
C GLU A 298 40.17 2.54 -4.38
N ILE A 299 39.83 2.37 -5.66
CA ILE A 299 39.51 1.07 -6.26
C ILE A 299 40.51 0.74 -7.36
N SER A 300 40.91 -0.51 -7.46
CA SER A 300 41.78 -1.00 -8.54
C SER A 300 40.99 -1.15 -9.86
N GLN A 301 41.70 -1.22 -10.99
CA GLN A 301 41.05 -1.50 -12.29
C GLN A 301 40.24 -2.80 -12.24
N ARG A 302 40.76 -3.83 -11.60
CA ARG A 302 40.06 -5.12 -11.43
C ARG A 302 38.80 -4.97 -10.60
N ASP A 303 38.81 -4.17 -9.54
CA ASP A 303 37.63 -3.88 -8.73
C ASP A 303 36.57 -3.15 -9.57
N PHE A 304 37.01 -2.18 -10.39
CA PHE A 304 36.14 -1.44 -11.30
C PHE A 304 35.49 -2.32 -12.36
N ASP A 305 36.26 -3.23 -12.97
CA ASP A 305 35.73 -4.20 -13.96
C ASP A 305 34.66 -5.10 -13.32
N ARG A 306 34.92 -5.59 -12.10
CA ARG A 306 33.93 -6.36 -11.33
C ARG A 306 32.70 -5.55 -10.98
N PHE A 307 32.87 -4.29 -10.60
CA PHE A 307 31.77 -3.37 -10.32
C PHE A 307 30.86 -3.18 -11.54
N LEU A 308 31.44 -3.07 -12.74
CA LEU A 308 30.68 -2.96 -14.00
C LEU A 308 29.95 -4.26 -14.33
N GLU A 309 30.57 -5.42 -14.10
CA GLU A 309 29.93 -6.74 -14.31
C GLU A 309 28.70 -6.89 -13.42
N VAL A 310 28.83 -6.66 -12.11
CA VAL A 310 27.75 -6.70 -11.15
C VAL A 310 26.65 -5.66 -11.50
N SER A 311 27.02 -4.47 -11.95
CA SER A 311 26.06 -3.45 -12.39
C SER A 311 25.14 -3.94 -13.51
N ARG A 312 25.69 -4.70 -14.47
CA ARG A 312 24.89 -5.28 -15.58
C ARG A 312 23.92 -6.35 -15.09
N GLU A 313 24.34 -7.18 -14.13
CA GLU A 313 23.46 -8.17 -13.52
C GLU A 313 22.31 -7.50 -12.75
N LEU A 314 22.62 -6.48 -11.95
CA LEU A 314 21.65 -5.78 -11.15
C LEU A 314 20.64 -4.95 -11.98
N ALA A 315 21.05 -4.50 -13.17
CA ALA A 315 20.19 -3.70 -14.06
C ALA A 315 18.93 -4.46 -14.54
N SER A 316 18.94 -5.78 -14.51
CA SER A 316 17.81 -6.64 -14.90
C SER A 316 16.76 -6.81 -13.79
N LEU A 317 17.06 -6.42 -12.55
CA LEU A 317 16.18 -6.63 -11.41
C LEU A 317 14.94 -5.72 -11.49
N PRO A 318 13.75 -6.26 -11.19
CA PRO A 318 12.52 -5.48 -11.13
C PRO A 318 12.42 -4.69 -9.81
N LEU A 319 13.41 -3.82 -9.56
CA LEU A 319 13.49 -2.94 -8.38
C LEU A 319 13.33 -1.48 -8.84
N HIS A 320 12.29 -0.83 -8.33
CA HIS A 320 11.94 0.56 -8.66
C HIS A 320 12.16 1.43 -7.43
N ILE A 321 13.04 2.43 -7.55
CA ILE A 321 13.39 3.33 -6.45
C ILE A 321 12.75 4.70 -6.69
N ASP A 322 12.10 5.23 -5.66
CA ASP A 322 11.55 6.57 -5.60
C ASP A 322 12.18 7.28 -4.40
N ASP A 323 12.98 8.32 -4.67
CA ASP A 323 13.70 9.11 -3.65
C ASP A 323 13.06 10.49 -3.42
N THR A 324 11.78 10.64 -3.75
CA THR A 324 11.05 11.89 -3.52
C THR A 324 10.94 12.16 -2.02
N PRO A 325 11.52 13.25 -1.49
CA PRO A 325 11.48 13.55 -0.07
C PRO A 325 10.05 13.89 0.39
N ALA A 326 9.73 13.50 1.63
CA ALA A 326 8.48 13.87 2.31
C ALA A 326 7.20 13.56 1.50
N ILE A 327 7.16 12.39 0.86
CA ILE A 327 5.99 11.93 0.09
C ILE A 327 4.76 11.78 0.98
N SER A 328 3.58 12.20 0.48
CA SER A 328 2.33 11.95 1.17
C SER A 328 1.82 10.53 0.92
N ILE A 329 0.98 10.00 1.85
CA ILE A 329 0.38 8.67 1.67
C ILE A 329 -0.48 8.58 0.40
N SER A 330 -1.15 9.66 -0.01
CA SER A 330 -1.93 9.72 -1.23
C SER A 330 -1.05 9.66 -2.48
N ALA A 331 0.05 10.42 -2.53
CA ALA A 331 0.99 10.40 -3.64
C ALA A 331 1.68 9.02 -3.77
N LEU A 332 2.09 8.43 -2.64
CA LEU A 332 2.65 7.08 -2.61
C LEU A 332 1.66 6.05 -3.17
N ARG A 333 0.38 6.10 -2.73
CA ARG A 333 -0.70 5.25 -3.23
C ARG A 333 -0.86 5.36 -4.74
N THR A 334 -0.93 6.58 -5.28
CA THR A 334 -1.08 6.83 -6.72
C THR A 334 0.09 6.23 -7.51
N ARG A 335 1.33 6.41 -7.05
CA ARG A 335 2.53 5.84 -7.69
C ARG A 335 2.55 4.32 -7.66
N CYS A 336 2.20 3.70 -6.53
CA CYS A 336 2.12 2.25 -6.40
C CYS A 336 1.06 1.65 -7.33
N ARG A 337 -0.14 2.26 -7.43
CA ARG A 337 -1.19 1.85 -8.38
C ARG A 337 -0.73 1.92 -9.83
N ARG A 338 -0.09 3.04 -10.19
CA ARG A 338 0.46 3.20 -11.53
C ARG A 338 1.49 2.12 -11.84
N LEU A 339 2.41 1.85 -10.90
CA LEU A 339 3.43 0.82 -11.06
C LEU A 339 2.79 -0.57 -11.20
N GLN A 340 1.85 -0.92 -10.32
CA GLN A 340 1.13 -2.20 -10.38
C GLN A 340 0.43 -2.40 -11.72
N ARG A 341 -0.25 -1.38 -12.23
CA ARG A 341 -0.95 -1.45 -13.52
C ARG A 341 -0.02 -1.57 -14.72
N THR A 342 1.15 -0.94 -14.68
CA THR A 342 2.07 -0.86 -15.84
C THR A 342 3.10 -1.97 -15.88
N LYS A 343 3.60 -2.40 -14.71
CA LYS A 343 4.70 -3.36 -14.59
C LYS A 343 4.40 -4.52 -13.64
N GLY A 344 3.36 -4.39 -12.81
CA GLY A 344 3.11 -5.27 -11.66
C GLY A 344 3.86 -4.83 -10.42
N LEU A 345 3.42 -5.32 -9.25
CA LEU A 345 3.99 -4.95 -7.95
C LEU A 345 3.79 -6.09 -6.95
N ASP A 346 4.87 -6.52 -6.30
CA ASP A 346 4.87 -7.64 -5.35
C ASP A 346 5.29 -7.22 -3.94
N LEU A 347 5.99 -6.09 -3.78
CA LEU A 347 6.43 -5.56 -2.49
C LEU A 347 6.55 -4.04 -2.54
N ILE A 348 6.13 -3.39 -1.45
CA ILE A 348 6.37 -1.97 -1.19
C ILE A 348 7.27 -1.84 0.03
N VAL A 349 8.35 -1.06 -0.08
CA VAL A 349 9.25 -0.74 1.04
C VAL A 349 9.31 0.77 1.22
N VAL A 350 9.16 1.25 2.47
CA VAL A 350 9.17 2.68 2.82
C VAL A 350 10.23 2.96 3.88
N ASP A 351 11.24 3.73 3.56
CA ASP A 351 12.34 4.13 4.46
C ASP A 351 12.33 5.65 4.66
N TYR A 352 11.83 6.19 5.77
CA TYR A 352 11.13 5.64 6.92
C TYR A 352 9.88 6.49 7.26
N LEU A 353 8.95 5.93 8.04
CA LEU A 353 7.61 6.48 8.33
C LEU A 353 7.63 7.96 8.77
N GLN A 354 8.58 8.32 9.65
CA GLN A 354 8.63 9.64 10.26
C GLN A 354 9.00 10.76 9.27
N LEU A 355 9.43 10.43 8.04
CA LEU A 355 9.66 11.40 6.97
C LEU A 355 8.47 11.56 6.01
N MET A 356 7.47 10.69 6.11
CA MET A 356 6.24 10.82 5.34
C MET A 356 5.37 11.98 5.83
N ARG A 357 4.47 12.43 4.96
CA ARG A 357 3.45 13.42 5.28
C ARG A 357 2.05 12.79 5.25
N PRO A 358 1.11 13.28 6.07
CA PRO A 358 -0.30 12.93 5.96
C PRO A 358 -0.86 13.40 4.61
N ALA A 359 -2.10 13.00 4.29
CA ALA A 359 -2.78 13.46 3.10
C ALA A 359 -2.92 15.00 3.08
N ALA A 360 -2.89 15.59 1.88
CA ALA A 360 -3.05 17.03 1.71
C ALA A 360 -4.37 17.52 2.32
N GLY A 361 -4.33 18.66 3.01
CA GLY A 361 -5.50 19.24 3.69
C GLY A 361 -5.73 18.73 5.12
N THR A 362 -4.99 17.73 5.58
CA THR A 362 -5.08 17.21 6.95
C THR A 362 -4.02 17.89 7.82
N ARG A 363 -4.44 18.50 8.94
CA ARG A 363 -3.54 19.07 9.96
C ARG A 363 -3.72 18.26 11.25
N PRO A 364 -2.90 17.21 11.49
CA PRO A 364 -2.99 16.45 12.71
C PRO A 364 -2.58 17.30 13.92
N GLU A 365 -3.30 17.17 15.02
CA GLU A 365 -3.06 17.92 16.27
C GLU A 365 -1.78 17.45 17.00
N SER A 366 -1.28 16.27 16.69
CA SER A 366 -0.08 15.71 17.31
C SER A 366 0.69 14.80 16.35
N ARG A 367 1.99 14.65 16.61
CA ARG A 367 2.85 13.72 15.86
C ARG A 367 2.39 12.27 15.93
N VAL A 368 1.84 11.87 17.07
CA VAL A 368 1.27 10.52 17.27
C VAL A 368 0.11 10.28 16.31
N LEU A 369 -0.79 11.25 16.18
CA LEU A 369 -1.92 11.16 15.26
C LEU A 369 -1.47 11.13 13.80
N GLU A 370 -0.46 11.93 13.46
CA GLU A 370 0.12 11.95 12.12
C GLU A 370 0.66 10.57 11.71
N ILE A 371 1.46 9.93 12.58
CA ILE A 371 2.01 8.60 12.31
C ILE A 371 0.89 7.55 12.26
N SER A 372 -0.13 7.69 13.11
CA SER A 372 -1.31 6.81 13.08
C SER A 372 -2.02 6.85 11.72
N MET A 373 -2.25 8.04 11.17
CA MET A 373 -2.86 8.20 9.86
C MET A 373 -2.01 7.60 8.74
N ILE A 374 -0.69 7.73 8.84
CA ILE A 374 0.24 7.16 7.87
C ILE A 374 0.20 5.63 7.92
N THR A 375 0.27 5.01 9.11
CA THR A 375 0.26 3.55 9.25
C THR A 375 -1.07 2.94 8.82
N GLN A 376 -2.20 3.55 9.18
CA GLN A 376 -3.52 3.15 8.70
C GLN A 376 -3.61 3.25 7.17
N GLY A 377 -3.08 4.34 6.60
CA GLY A 377 -3.01 4.52 5.15
C GLY A 377 -2.16 3.46 4.45
N LEU A 378 -1.01 3.07 5.02
CA LEU A 378 -0.16 2.00 4.49
C LEU A 378 -0.82 0.62 4.62
N LYS A 379 -1.51 0.34 5.75
CA LYS A 379 -2.27 -0.90 5.91
C LYS A 379 -3.44 -0.98 4.93
N ALA A 380 -4.14 0.13 4.71
CA ALA A 380 -5.20 0.20 3.70
C ALA A 380 -4.63 -0.04 2.29
N LEU A 381 -3.47 0.53 1.97
CA LEU A 381 -2.79 0.33 0.69
C LEU A 381 -2.37 -1.13 0.48
N ALA A 382 -1.79 -1.78 1.52
CA ALA A 382 -1.42 -3.19 1.47
C ALA A 382 -2.62 -4.08 1.11
N LYS A 383 -3.77 -3.83 1.75
CA LYS A 383 -5.03 -4.55 1.47
C LYS A 383 -5.57 -4.26 0.08
N GLU A 384 -5.59 -3.00 -0.33
CA GLU A 384 -6.12 -2.55 -1.61
C GLU A 384 -5.37 -3.16 -2.79
N LEU A 385 -4.03 -3.12 -2.74
CA LEU A 385 -3.18 -3.66 -3.81
C LEU A 385 -2.92 -5.17 -3.66
N SER A 386 -3.34 -5.78 -2.54
CA SER A 386 -3.00 -7.17 -2.17
C SER A 386 -1.49 -7.44 -2.23
N VAL A 387 -0.69 -6.50 -1.69
CA VAL A 387 0.78 -6.51 -1.70
C VAL A 387 1.30 -6.31 -0.29
N PRO A 388 2.34 -7.04 0.17
CA PRO A 388 3.00 -6.74 1.43
C PRO A 388 3.65 -5.36 1.42
N VAL A 389 3.59 -4.67 2.56
CA VAL A 389 4.23 -3.38 2.77
C VAL A 389 5.20 -3.49 3.93
N ILE A 390 6.48 -3.18 3.70
CA ILE A 390 7.49 -3.02 4.75
C ILE A 390 7.68 -1.52 4.99
N ALA A 391 7.52 -1.09 6.24
CA ALA A 391 7.79 0.29 6.62
C ALA A 391 8.83 0.35 7.75
N LEU A 392 9.82 1.21 7.58
CA LEU A 392 10.86 1.41 8.59
C LEU A 392 10.41 2.43 9.63
N SER A 393 10.79 2.20 10.88
CA SER A 393 10.50 3.11 11.98
C SER A 393 11.72 3.33 12.87
N GLN A 394 11.86 4.55 13.34
CA GLN A 394 12.88 4.88 14.33
C GLN A 394 12.32 4.70 15.74
N LEU A 395 13.12 4.12 16.64
CA LEU A 395 12.75 3.91 18.04
C LEU A 395 13.04 5.14 18.91
N SER A 396 12.28 5.27 19.99
CA SER A 396 12.53 6.26 21.05
C SER A 396 13.92 6.11 21.64
N ARG A 397 14.50 7.24 22.09
CA ARG A 397 15.80 7.27 22.79
C ARG A 397 15.74 6.57 24.17
N ALA A 398 14.55 6.35 24.71
CA ALA A 398 14.35 5.68 26.00
C ALA A 398 14.98 4.27 26.08
N VAL A 399 15.09 3.58 24.95
CA VAL A 399 15.81 2.28 24.83
C VAL A 399 17.25 2.37 25.37
N GLU A 400 17.94 3.50 25.14
CA GLU A 400 19.35 3.65 25.50
C GLU A 400 19.59 3.83 27.00
N SER A 401 18.56 4.18 27.76
CA SER A 401 18.64 4.34 29.23
C SER A 401 18.49 3.04 30.01
N ARG A 402 18.07 1.94 29.34
CA ARG A 402 17.91 0.62 29.97
C ARG A 402 19.25 -0.12 30.03
N GLU A 403 19.36 -1.03 30.97
CA GLU A 403 20.49 -1.96 31.08
C GLU A 403 20.51 -2.92 29.86
N ASP A 404 19.40 -3.63 29.63
CA ASP A 404 19.17 -4.37 28.39
C ASP A 404 18.60 -3.44 27.33
N LYS A 405 19.38 -3.22 26.30
CA LYS A 405 19.07 -2.32 25.17
C LYS A 405 18.34 -3.02 24.02
N ARG A 406 17.92 -4.29 24.19
CA ARG A 406 17.05 -4.95 23.22
C ARG A 406 15.71 -4.24 23.15
N PRO A 407 15.29 -3.84 21.94
CA PRO A 407 14.04 -3.12 21.76
C PRO A 407 12.81 -3.95 22.13
N GLN A 408 11.77 -3.26 22.58
CA GLN A 408 10.46 -3.82 22.93
C GLN A 408 9.34 -3.01 22.27
N LEU A 409 8.12 -3.57 22.18
CA LEU A 409 6.96 -2.89 21.59
C LEU A 409 6.68 -1.52 22.22
N SER A 410 6.92 -1.38 23.53
CA SER A 410 6.79 -0.10 24.25
C SER A 410 7.74 1.00 23.75
N ASP A 411 8.81 0.65 23.02
CA ASP A 411 9.77 1.63 22.47
C ASP A 411 9.28 2.30 21.20
N LEU A 412 8.18 1.78 20.61
CA LEU A 412 7.39 2.42 19.57
C LEU A 412 6.44 3.51 20.12
N ARG A 413 6.62 4.00 21.35
CA ARG A 413 5.69 4.79 22.18
C ARG A 413 5.16 6.09 21.57
N GLU A 414 5.88 6.72 20.66
CA GLU A 414 5.36 7.88 19.92
C GLU A 414 4.32 7.46 18.86
N SER A 415 4.00 6.16 18.78
CA SER A 415 3.23 5.55 17.71
C SER A 415 2.54 4.27 18.20
N GLY A 416 1.78 4.33 19.30
CA GLY A 416 1.00 3.18 19.79
C GLY A 416 0.09 2.56 18.72
N SER A 417 -0.25 3.34 17.71
CA SER A 417 -0.97 2.88 16.51
C SER A 417 -0.13 1.99 15.59
N ILE A 418 1.21 2.18 15.51
CA ILE A 418 2.08 1.31 14.69
C ILE A 418 1.92 -0.14 15.16
N GLU A 419 1.95 -0.36 16.48
CA GLU A 419 1.77 -1.69 17.04
C GLU A 419 0.39 -2.27 16.72
N GLN A 420 -0.67 -1.46 16.75
CA GLN A 420 -2.04 -1.93 16.49
C GLN A 420 -2.26 -2.27 15.02
N ASP A 421 -1.79 -1.42 14.11
CA ASP A 421 -2.04 -1.53 12.67
C ASP A 421 -1.16 -2.60 12.00
N ALA A 422 0.08 -2.81 12.49
CA ALA A 422 1.03 -3.75 11.93
C ALA A 422 0.61 -5.22 12.16
N ASP A 423 0.83 -6.06 11.17
CA ASP A 423 0.68 -7.52 11.28
C ASP A 423 1.94 -8.16 11.86
N VAL A 424 3.11 -7.62 11.50
CA VAL A 424 4.41 -8.05 12.01
C VAL A 424 5.22 -6.84 12.46
N VAL A 425 5.84 -6.95 13.63
CA VAL A 425 6.79 -5.95 14.14
C VAL A 425 8.11 -6.63 14.44
N MET A 426 9.16 -6.14 13.81
CA MET A 426 10.52 -6.64 13.92
C MET A 426 11.47 -5.54 14.41
N PHE A 427 12.37 -5.88 15.30
CA PHE A 427 13.42 -4.98 15.77
C PHE A 427 14.80 -5.47 15.33
N VAL A 428 15.60 -4.54 14.84
CA VAL A 428 17.02 -4.80 14.53
C VAL A 428 17.85 -4.37 15.73
N TYR A 429 18.65 -5.29 16.26
CA TYR A 429 19.54 -5.08 17.37
C TYR A 429 20.94 -5.63 17.04
N ARG A 430 21.98 -4.89 17.46
CA ARG A 430 23.39 -5.29 17.33
C ARG A 430 24.11 -4.98 18.63
N ASP A 431 24.51 -6.02 19.33
CA ASP A 431 25.23 -5.89 20.59
C ASP A 431 26.63 -5.29 20.39
N GLU A 432 27.34 -5.72 19.34
CA GLU A 432 28.62 -5.18 18.90
C GLU A 432 28.63 -3.64 18.86
N TYR A 433 27.57 -3.01 18.36
CA TYR A 433 27.45 -1.56 18.27
C TYR A 433 27.50 -0.88 19.65
N TYR A 434 26.84 -1.47 20.65
CA TYR A 434 26.84 -0.95 22.01
C TYR A 434 28.13 -1.28 22.76
N LEU A 435 28.71 -2.44 22.52
CA LEU A 435 30.01 -2.86 23.09
C LEU A 435 31.13 -1.93 22.61
N MET A 436 31.16 -1.56 21.33
CA MET A 436 32.14 -0.58 20.82
C MET A 436 32.07 0.75 21.56
N GLN A 437 30.87 1.23 21.92
CA GLN A 437 30.72 2.49 22.64
C GLN A 437 31.11 2.38 24.14
N ARG A 438 31.15 1.17 24.69
CA ARG A 438 31.46 0.88 26.09
C ARG A 438 32.88 0.36 26.30
N ALA A 439 33.77 0.54 25.32
CA ALA A 439 35.15 0.11 25.44
C ALA A 439 35.79 0.68 26.73
N PRO A 440 36.40 -0.16 27.57
CA PRO A 440 37.03 0.29 28.79
C PRO A 440 38.10 1.36 28.56
N LYS A 441 38.10 2.40 29.39
CA LYS A 441 39.11 3.49 29.33
C LYS A 441 39.92 3.40 30.60
N GLU A 442 41.23 3.33 30.47
CA GLU A 442 42.17 3.17 31.58
C GLU A 442 41.92 4.18 32.71
N LEU A 443 41.68 5.45 32.36
CA LEU A 443 41.36 6.54 33.30
C LEU A 443 40.08 6.34 34.15
N SER A 444 39.27 5.36 33.83
CA SER A 444 38.01 5.07 34.54
C SER A 444 38.17 4.01 35.64
N TYR A 445 39.38 3.51 35.85
CA TYR A 445 39.64 2.44 36.80
C TYR A 445 40.71 2.85 37.84
N ASP A 446 40.52 2.41 39.08
CA ASP A 446 41.39 2.74 40.20
C ASP A 446 42.76 2.07 40.13
N ASN A 447 42.89 0.93 39.44
CA ASN A 447 44.15 0.22 39.26
C ASN A 447 44.20 -0.55 37.95
N ALA A 448 45.42 -0.92 37.51
CA ALA A 448 45.67 -1.62 36.25
C ALA A 448 45.03 -3.04 36.20
N GLU A 449 44.95 -3.73 37.31
CA GLU A 449 44.36 -5.09 37.37
C GLU A 449 42.84 -5.09 37.08
N LYS A 450 42.11 -4.13 37.67
CA LYS A 450 40.68 -3.95 37.38
C LYS A 450 40.45 -3.54 35.94
N PHE A 451 41.30 -2.68 35.39
CA PHE A 451 41.24 -2.28 33.98
C PHE A 451 41.46 -3.48 33.06
N GLN A 452 42.51 -4.29 33.35
CA GLN A 452 42.82 -5.47 32.53
C GLN A 452 41.67 -6.52 32.58
N GLY A 453 41.11 -6.78 33.74
CA GLY A 453 39.94 -7.69 33.87
C GLY A 453 38.70 -7.18 33.13
N ALA A 454 38.47 -5.85 33.12
CA ALA A 454 37.38 -5.26 32.34
C ALA A 454 37.65 -5.31 30.84
N LEU A 455 38.91 -5.14 30.43
CA LEU A 455 39.33 -5.22 29.02
C LEU A 455 39.20 -6.66 28.49
N ASP A 456 39.66 -7.66 29.25
CA ASP A 456 39.57 -9.06 28.86
C ASP A 456 38.11 -9.50 28.70
N LYS A 457 37.24 -9.08 29.63
CA LYS A 457 35.81 -9.34 29.53
C LYS A 457 35.21 -8.68 28.29
N TRP A 458 35.52 -7.39 28.06
CA TRP A 458 35.02 -6.65 26.91
C TRP A 458 35.49 -7.26 25.59
N GLN A 459 36.75 -7.72 25.50
CA GLN A 459 37.28 -8.40 24.32
C GLN A 459 36.51 -9.68 24.04
N LYS A 460 36.25 -10.49 25.06
CA LYS A 460 35.45 -11.71 24.93
C LYS A 460 34.05 -11.42 24.44
N ASP A 461 33.36 -10.45 25.08
CA ASP A 461 32.00 -10.03 24.70
C ASP A 461 31.99 -9.52 23.23
N MET A 462 33.03 -8.81 22.80
CA MET A 462 33.21 -8.34 21.43
C MET A 462 33.39 -9.48 20.42
N GLU A 463 34.22 -10.50 20.76
CA GLU A 463 34.40 -11.68 19.92
C GLU A 463 33.07 -12.44 19.74
N GLU A 464 32.31 -12.59 20.83
CA GLU A 464 31.01 -13.26 20.79
C GLU A 464 29.97 -12.49 19.98
N ALA A 465 30.02 -11.14 19.98
CA ALA A 465 29.08 -10.27 19.27
C ALA A 465 29.51 -9.93 17.84
N HIS A 466 30.75 -10.25 17.47
CA HIS A 466 31.33 -9.86 16.19
C HIS A 466 30.55 -10.38 14.99
N ASN A 467 30.21 -9.47 14.06
CA ASN A 467 29.43 -9.75 12.86
C ASN A 467 28.07 -10.39 13.10
N LYS A 468 27.51 -10.28 14.32
CA LYS A 468 26.18 -10.80 14.64
C LYS A 468 25.18 -9.66 14.80
N ALA A 469 23.97 -9.92 14.31
CA ALA A 469 22.80 -9.09 14.53
C ALA A 469 21.63 -9.96 14.98
N GLU A 470 20.72 -9.36 15.73
CA GLU A 470 19.48 -10.00 16.15
C GLU A 470 18.31 -9.31 15.42
N LEU A 471 17.45 -10.10 14.80
CA LEU A 471 16.16 -9.66 14.30
C LEU A 471 15.08 -10.21 15.24
N ILE A 472 14.54 -9.33 16.09
CA ILE A 472 13.59 -9.69 17.14
C ILE A 472 12.17 -9.50 16.57
N ILE A 473 11.44 -10.59 16.32
CA ILE A 473 10.04 -10.57 15.94
C ILE A 473 9.21 -10.44 17.22
N ALA A 474 8.82 -9.22 17.54
CA ALA A 474 8.10 -8.90 18.76
C ALA A 474 6.58 -9.04 18.63
N LYS A 475 6.06 -8.95 17.40
CA LYS A 475 4.65 -9.18 17.05
C LYS A 475 4.57 -9.91 15.73
N GLN A 476 3.71 -10.93 15.65
CA GLN A 476 3.31 -11.62 14.43
C GLN A 476 1.88 -12.13 14.61
N ARG A 477 0.94 -11.64 13.78
CA ARG A 477 -0.49 -12.03 13.91
C ARG A 477 -0.75 -13.48 13.57
N HIS A 478 -0.01 -14.02 12.62
CA HIS A 478 -0.25 -15.36 12.05
C HIS A 478 0.89 -16.35 12.33
N GLY A 479 1.75 -16.05 13.30
CA GLY A 479 2.89 -16.91 13.62
C GLY A 479 3.50 -16.62 14.99
N PRO A 480 4.53 -17.40 15.37
CA PRO A 480 5.20 -17.24 16.65
C PRO A 480 6.18 -16.07 16.63
N THR A 481 6.27 -15.36 17.74
CA THR A 481 7.34 -14.38 18.01
C THR A 481 8.67 -15.09 18.31
N GLY A 482 9.76 -14.34 18.34
CA GLY A 482 11.09 -14.85 18.67
C GLY A 482 12.22 -14.07 18.04
N THR A 483 13.45 -14.53 18.25
CA THR A 483 14.65 -13.87 17.75
C THR A 483 15.32 -14.73 16.70
N ILE A 484 15.74 -14.09 15.60
CA ILE A 484 16.54 -14.69 14.53
C ILE A 484 17.92 -14.07 14.62
N LYS A 485 18.96 -14.90 14.63
CA LYS A 485 20.34 -14.44 14.54
C LYS A 485 20.73 -14.31 13.07
N LEU A 486 21.26 -13.16 12.70
CA LEU A 486 21.72 -12.85 11.36
C LEU A 486 23.20 -12.51 11.38
N PHE A 487 23.88 -12.78 10.29
CA PHE A 487 25.19 -12.26 10.02
C PHE A 487 25.10 -10.80 9.59
N PHE A 488 25.96 -9.94 10.10
CA PHE A 488 26.08 -8.54 9.71
C PHE A 488 27.53 -8.15 9.49
N GLU A 489 27.87 -7.84 8.26
CA GLU A 489 29.19 -7.40 7.87
C GLU A 489 29.24 -5.87 7.76
N ALA A 490 29.90 -5.23 8.72
CA ALA A 490 29.88 -3.77 8.86
C ALA A 490 30.57 -3.05 7.68
N GLU A 491 31.64 -3.61 7.11
CA GLU A 491 32.40 -3.04 5.99
C GLU A 491 31.52 -2.83 4.75
N PHE A 492 30.64 -3.79 4.48
CA PHE A 492 29.72 -3.73 3.32
C PHE A 492 28.28 -3.34 3.74
N THR A 493 28.05 -3.13 5.03
CA THR A 493 26.73 -2.90 5.61
C THR A 493 25.71 -3.98 5.19
N ARG A 494 26.14 -5.24 5.17
CA ARG A 494 25.46 -6.38 4.57
C ARG A 494 24.85 -7.27 5.65
N PHE A 495 23.58 -7.65 5.46
CA PHE A 495 22.95 -8.74 6.19
C PHE A 495 22.98 -10.07 5.40
N GLY A 496 23.03 -11.17 6.13
CA GLY A 496 22.92 -12.52 5.59
C GLY A 496 22.44 -13.49 6.65
N ASP A 497 22.21 -14.74 6.24
CA ASP A 497 21.98 -15.82 7.18
C ASP A 497 23.25 -16.12 7.98
N LEU A 498 23.10 -16.39 9.27
CA LEU A 498 24.19 -16.87 10.09
C LEU A 498 24.37 -18.38 9.82
N ASP A 499 25.53 -18.78 9.33
CA ASP A 499 25.83 -20.19 9.09
C ASP A 499 26.20 -20.86 10.42
N THR A 500 25.23 -21.53 11.02
CA THR A 500 25.42 -22.23 12.31
C THR A 500 26.02 -23.62 12.16
N GLN A 501 26.20 -24.12 10.92
CA GLN A 501 26.72 -25.49 10.69
C GLN A 501 28.24 -25.60 10.80
N HIS A 502 28.97 -24.47 10.90
CA HIS A 502 30.43 -24.48 11.01
C HIS A 502 30.98 -24.24 12.44
N ASP A 503 30.09 -23.97 13.42
CA ASP A 503 30.53 -23.68 14.80
C ASP A 503 30.78 -24.94 15.66
N ASP A 504 30.37 -26.13 15.18
CA ASP A 504 30.55 -27.40 15.92
C ASP A 504 31.85 -28.16 15.57
N GLY A 505 32.76 -27.51 14.85
CA GLY A 505 33.92 -28.22 14.21
C GLY A 505 35.31 -27.90 14.75
N TYR A 506 35.51 -27.01 15.72
CA TYR A 506 36.83 -26.77 16.32
C TYR A 506 36.78 -26.78 17.84
N GLY A 507 36.55 -27.95 18.40
CA GLY A 507 36.67 -28.29 19.82
C GLY A 507 37.07 -29.74 19.98
N GLY A 508 38.29 -30.05 19.61
CA GLY A 508 38.90 -31.37 19.78
C GLY A 508 40.39 -31.22 20.04
#